data_28d42d1a9aa3ea965d0f990a90c275a6
#
_entry.id   28d42d1a9aa3ea965d0f990a90c275a6
#
_cell.length_a   1.000
_cell.length_b   1.000
_cell.length_c   1.000
_cell.angle_alpha   90.00
_cell.angle_beta   90.00
_cell.angle_gamma   90.00
#
_symmetry.space_group_name_H-M   'P 1'
#
loop_
_entity.id
_entity.type
_entity.pdbx_description
1 polymer ?
#
loop_
_entity_poly.entity_id
_entity_poly.type
_entity_poly.pdbx_seq_one_letter_code
_entity_poly.pdbx_strand_id
1 'polypeptide(L)'
;MYSETKSILKAVAEGSMSVEEAELRLKTEPFTDIGYAKIDLHRKLRQGAGEVIYGAGKTANQIAGIIRSMTGHGQHRILVTRLTEDKETELFRLLSADSDNSRSGKIDSHDRDSKSSDLKCQSGSESANASESTITRADAFPSYEYHALAGIAVFGGIPAPNGIGTVLVATGGTSDIPVAEEAALTAEFLGSKVNRVYDVGVAGLHRLLPHIRDIASASVIIAIAGMEGALASVIGGLADCPVIAVPTSVGYGASFGGISALLSMLNSCASGVSVVNIDNGFGAGFLANRINHMEVRKDSDHTI
;
A
#
# COMPACT_ATOMS: atom_id res chain seq x y z
N MET A 1 -13.00 12.63 -8.35
CA MET A 1 -11.73 13.35 -8.18
C MET A 1 -11.46 14.34 -9.32
N TYR A 2 -11.28 13.92 -10.57
CA TYR A 2 -11.21 14.87 -11.71
C TYR A 2 -12.49 15.71 -11.90
N SER A 3 -13.64 15.19 -11.46
CA SER A 3 -14.93 15.88 -11.54
C SER A 3 -15.02 17.11 -10.65
N GLU A 4 -14.48 17.04 -9.44
CA GLU A 4 -14.62 18.10 -8.40
C GLU A 4 -13.64 19.26 -8.65
N THR A 5 -12.36 18.98 -8.89
CA THR A 5 -11.39 19.99 -9.31
C THR A 5 -11.84 20.66 -10.63
N LYS A 6 -12.34 19.84 -11.59
CA LYS A 6 -12.87 20.36 -12.85
C LYS A 6 -14.12 21.21 -12.64
N SER A 7 -14.99 20.87 -11.67
CA SER A 7 -16.17 21.66 -11.35
C SER A 7 -15.82 23.01 -10.72
N ILE A 8 -14.81 23.03 -9.82
CA ILE A 8 -14.28 24.28 -9.22
C ILE A 8 -13.69 25.17 -10.32
N LEU A 9 -12.82 24.62 -11.17
CA LEU A 9 -12.22 25.38 -12.28
C LEU A 9 -13.28 25.88 -13.28
N LYS A 10 -14.33 25.10 -13.53
CA LYS A 10 -15.44 25.48 -14.39
C LYS A 10 -16.25 26.61 -13.75
N ALA A 11 -16.52 26.56 -12.44
CA ALA A 11 -17.22 27.62 -11.72
C ALA A 11 -16.45 28.94 -11.74
N VAL A 12 -15.10 28.90 -11.67
CA VAL A 12 -14.25 30.07 -11.84
C VAL A 12 -14.35 30.61 -13.28
N ALA A 13 -14.25 29.73 -14.27
CA ALA A 13 -14.35 30.12 -15.69
C ALA A 13 -15.73 30.72 -16.06
N GLU A 14 -16.80 30.26 -15.40
CA GLU A 14 -18.17 30.76 -15.56
C GLU A 14 -18.46 32.01 -14.69
N GLY A 15 -17.49 32.46 -13.88
CA GLY A 15 -17.66 33.63 -13.00
C GLY A 15 -18.59 33.39 -11.80
N SER A 16 -18.99 32.14 -11.54
CA SER A 16 -19.84 31.77 -10.39
C SER A 16 -19.06 31.56 -9.09
N MET A 17 -17.71 31.54 -9.16
CA MET A 17 -16.79 31.39 -8.02
C MET A 17 -15.58 32.32 -8.21
N SER A 18 -15.12 32.99 -7.15
CA SER A 18 -13.90 33.80 -7.22
C SER A 18 -12.64 32.90 -7.23
N VAL A 19 -11.51 33.44 -7.70
CA VAL A 19 -10.22 32.72 -7.69
C VAL A 19 -9.79 32.43 -6.27
N GLU A 20 -10.00 33.38 -5.35
CA GLU A 20 -9.65 33.23 -3.93
C GLU A 20 -10.50 32.14 -3.26
N GLU A 21 -11.79 32.08 -3.57
CA GLU A 21 -12.66 31.02 -3.05
C GLU A 21 -12.29 29.65 -3.64
N ALA A 22 -11.96 29.58 -4.93
CA ALA A 22 -11.49 28.37 -5.57
C ALA A 22 -10.16 27.89 -4.96
N GLU A 23 -9.21 28.80 -4.73
CA GLU A 23 -7.94 28.48 -4.06
C GLU A 23 -8.16 27.98 -2.63
N LEU A 24 -9.06 28.60 -1.88
CA LEU A 24 -9.42 28.17 -0.53
C LEU A 24 -10.04 26.76 -0.55
N ARG A 25 -10.99 26.47 -1.46
CA ARG A 25 -11.60 25.15 -1.60
C ARG A 25 -10.58 24.10 -2.01
N LEU A 26 -9.73 24.37 -3.00
CA LEU A 26 -8.66 23.46 -3.40
C LEU A 26 -7.64 23.18 -2.28
N LYS A 27 -7.48 24.12 -1.33
CA LYS A 27 -6.62 23.94 -0.15
C LYS A 27 -7.32 23.25 1.02
N THR A 28 -8.61 23.48 1.22
CA THR A 28 -9.33 23.09 2.45
C THR A 28 -10.29 21.91 2.28
N GLU A 29 -10.75 21.59 1.08
CA GLU A 29 -11.71 20.52 0.80
C GLU A 29 -11.10 19.19 0.26
N PRO A 30 -9.80 18.89 0.40
CA PRO A 30 -9.23 17.67 -0.18
C PRO A 30 -9.44 16.43 0.69
N PHE A 31 -10.30 16.43 1.68
CA PHE A 31 -10.52 15.26 2.53
C PHE A 31 -12.02 14.98 2.75
N THR A 32 -12.33 13.70 2.91
CA THR A 32 -13.65 13.25 3.38
C THR A 32 -13.55 12.82 4.83
N ASP A 33 -14.38 13.43 5.70
CA ASP A 33 -14.49 13.05 7.11
C ASP A 33 -15.58 11.98 7.26
N ILE A 34 -15.20 10.79 7.72
CA ILE A 34 -16.11 9.67 8.01
C ILE A 34 -16.28 9.46 9.53
N GLY A 35 -15.99 10.50 10.34
CA GLY A 35 -16.14 10.54 11.78
C GLY A 35 -14.91 10.00 12.54
N TYR A 36 -14.37 8.87 12.17
CA TYR A 36 -13.17 8.27 12.78
C TYR A 36 -11.91 8.35 11.89
N ALA A 37 -12.03 8.82 10.66
CA ALA A 37 -10.91 9.03 9.77
C ALA A 37 -11.18 10.20 8.81
N LYS A 38 -10.12 10.95 8.49
CA LYS A 38 -10.11 11.99 7.45
C LYS A 38 -9.29 11.46 6.28
N ILE A 39 -9.95 11.17 5.17
CA ILE A 39 -9.35 10.54 4.00
C ILE A 39 -8.87 11.61 3.05
N ASP A 40 -7.57 11.65 2.79
CA ASP A 40 -6.94 12.61 1.90
C ASP A 40 -7.12 12.23 0.43
N LEU A 41 -8.07 12.86 -0.23
CA LEU A 41 -8.38 12.59 -1.63
C LEU A 41 -7.38 13.23 -2.61
N HIS A 42 -6.63 14.25 -2.19
CA HIS A 42 -5.68 14.98 -3.02
C HIS A 42 -4.22 14.59 -2.82
N ARG A 43 -3.94 13.58 -1.98
CA ARG A 43 -2.57 13.12 -1.71
C ARG A 43 -1.83 12.76 -3.00
N LYS A 44 -2.52 12.12 -3.95
CA LYS A 44 -1.93 11.78 -5.26
C LYS A 44 -1.46 13.00 -6.04
N LEU A 45 -2.21 14.11 -5.99
CA LEU A 45 -1.83 15.36 -6.66
C LEU A 45 -0.61 16.02 -6.00
N ARG A 46 -0.52 15.95 -4.66
CA ARG A 46 0.58 16.58 -3.91
C ARG A 46 1.82 15.71 -3.83
N GLN A 47 1.67 14.40 -3.69
CA GLN A 47 2.75 13.47 -3.39
C GLN A 47 3.02 12.44 -4.50
N GLY A 48 2.23 12.44 -5.58
CA GLY A 48 2.34 11.47 -6.67
C GLY A 48 1.83 10.05 -6.32
N ALA A 49 1.51 9.80 -5.05
CA ALA A 49 0.98 8.53 -4.57
C ALA A 49 -0.39 8.74 -3.90
N GLY A 50 -1.32 7.80 -4.10
CA GLY A 50 -2.61 7.81 -3.43
C GLY A 50 -2.49 7.61 -1.91
N GLU A 51 -3.62 7.77 -1.21
CA GLU A 51 -3.71 7.47 0.23
C GLU A 51 -3.39 5.99 0.48
N VAL A 52 -2.71 5.73 1.60
CA VAL A 52 -2.36 4.38 2.07
C VAL A 52 -2.96 4.18 3.45
N ILE A 53 -3.55 3.03 3.69
CA ILE A 53 -4.18 2.72 4.97
C ILE A 53 -3.18 2.04 5.89
N TYR A 54 -2.86 2.66 7.02
CA TYR A 54 -2.11 2.04 8.09
C TYR A 54 -3.04 1.21 8.97
N GLY A 55 -2.96 -0.12 8.87
CA GLY A 55 -3.90 -1.06 9.50
C GLY A 55 -3.65 -1.31 10.98
N ALA A 56 -2.42 -1.05 11.51
CA ALA A 56 -2.16 -1.19 12.94
C ALA A 56 -3.02 -0.21 13.74
N GLY A 57 -3.63 -0.69 14.81
CA GLY A 57 -4.51 0.13 15.67
C GLY A 57 -5.90 0.41 15.10
N LYS A 58 -6.21 0.02 13.85
CA LYS A 58 -7.58 0.09 13.29
C LYS A 58 -8.28 -1.26 13.38
N THR A 59 -9.60 -1.24 13.52
CA THR A 59 -10.45 -2.43 13.39
C THR A 59 -10.70 -2.76 11.92
N ALA A 60 -11.08 -3.99 11.60
CA ALA A 60 -11.47 -4.39 10.24
C ALA A 60 -12.62 -3.54 9.69
N ASN A 61 -13.62 -3.20 10.54
CA ASN A 61 -14.71 -2.30 10.18
C ASN A 61 -14.24 -0.89 9.78
N GLN A 62 -13.29 -0.33 10.53
CA GLN A 62 -12.72 0.99 10.21
C GLN A 62 -11.96 0.95 8.87
N ILE A 63 -11.17 -0.10 8.63
CA ILE A 63 -10.45 -0.28 7.37
C ILE A 63 -11.44 -0.44 6.21
N ALA A 64 -12.48 -1.26 6.37
CA ALA A 64 -13.53 -1.44 5.36
C ALA A 64 -14.24 -0.11 5.02
N GLY A 65 -14.60 0.69 6.03
CA GLY A 65 -15.21 2.01 5.82
C GLY A 65 -14.31 2.99 5.07
N ILE A 66 -13.00 2.98 5.36
CA ILE A 66 -12.01 3.79 4.64
C ILE A 66 -11.93 3.32 3.17
N ILE A 67 -11.82 2.01 2.92
CA ILE A 67 -11.76 1.44 1.56
C ILE A 67 -13.01 1.82 0.76
N ARG A 68 -14.22 1.69 1.34
CA ARG A 68 -15.47 2.08 0.68
C ARG A 68 -15.49 3.55 0.30
N SER A 69 -15.07 4.41 1.22
CA SER A 69 -14.98 5.85 0.95
C SER A 69 -13.96 6.17 -0.15
N MET A 70 -12.77 5.59 -0.11
CA MET A 70 -11.74 5.77 -1.15
C MET A 70 -12.24 5.29 -2.52
N THR A 71 -12.87 4.12 -2.58
CA THR A 71 -13.43 3.54 -3.81
C THR A 71 -14.58 4.40 -4.35
N GLY A 72 -15.47 4.88 -3.49
CA GLY A 72 -16.57 5.78 -3.85
C GLY A 72 -16.09 7.10 -4.46
N HIS A 73 -14.86 7.54 -4.11
CA HIS A 73 -14.20 8.71 -4.70
C HIS A 73 -13.29 8.38 -5.89
N GLY A 74 -13.38 7.14 -6.43
CA GLY A 74 -12.65 6.72 -7.63
C GLY A 74 -11.18 6.32 -7.40
N GLN A 75 -10.77 6.09 -6.16
CA GLN A 75 -9.46 5.50 -5.84
C GLN A 75 -9.58 3.99 -5.79
N HIS A 76 -9.28 3.32 -6.91
CA HIS A 76 -9.41 1.86 -7.03
C HIS A 76 -8.14 1.10 -6.68
N ARG A 77 -6.97 1.75 -6.65
CA ARG A 77 -5.74 1.16 -6.16
C ARG A 77 -5.49 1.62 -4.73
N ILE A 78 -5.52 0.67 -3.79
CA ILE A 78 -5.39 0.93 -2.36
C ILE A 78 -4.38 -0.05 -1.76
N LEU A 79 -3.46 0.47 -0.97
CA LEU A 79 -2.52 -0.31 -0.17
C LEU A 79 -2.93 -0.23 1.30
N VAL A 80 -3.03 -1.38 1.96
CA VAL A 80 -3.21 -1.47 3.41
C VAL A 80 -1.97 -2.11 4.00
N THR A 81 -1.26 -1.42 4.88
CA THR A 81 -0.06 -1.93 5.56
C THR A 81 -0.37 -2.33 6.99
N ARG A 82 0.47 -3.17 7.59
CA ARG A 82 0.33 -3.65 8.98
C ARG A 82 -1.03 -4.30 9.25
N LEU A 83 -1.51 -5.06 8.29
CA LEU A 83 -2.74 -5.85 8.38
C LEU A 83 -2.38 -7.27 8.84
N THR A 84 -2.89 -7.66 10.02
CA THR A 84 -2.74 -9.03 10.51
C THR A 84 -3.70 -9.97 9.80
N GLU A 85 -3.39 -11.26 9.77
CA GLU A 85 -4.19 -12.29 9.09
C GLU A 85 -5.63 -12.38 9.63
N ASP A 86 -5.80 -12.28 10.95
CA ASP A 86 -7.13 -12.26 11.59
C ASP A 86 -7.96 -11.06 11.11
N LYS A 87 -7.33 -9.86 11.07
CA LYS A 87 -8.00 -8.65 10.57
C LYS A 87 -8.30 -8.72 9.08
N GLU A 88 -7.43 -9.33 8.30
CA GLU A 88 -7.63 -9.56 6.87
C GLU A 88 -8.86 -10.43 6.63
N THR A 89 -8.97 -11.54 7.35
CA THR A 89 -10.11 -12.46 7.24
C THR A 89 -11.43 -11.76 7.56
N GLU A 90 -11.47 -10.97 8.63
CA GLU A 90 -12.66 -10.17 8.99
C GLU A 90 -12.94 -9.08 7.96
N LEU A 91 -11.90 -8.37 7.49
CA LEU A 91 -12.01 -7.33 6.48
C LEU A 91 -12.58 -7.89 5.17
N PHE A 92 -12.08 -9.04 4.72
CA PHE A 92 -12.57 -9.69 3.52
C PHE A 92 -14.05 -10.06 3.65
N ARG A 93 -14.47 -10.63 4.79
CA ARG A 93 -15.89 -10.97 5.07
C ARG A 93 -16.78 -9.73 5.00
N LEU A 94 -16.35 -8.60 5.57
CA LEU A 94 -17.10 -7.33 5.56
C LEU A 94 -17.26 -6.75 4.16
N LEU A 95 -16.22 -6.83 3.34
CA LEU A 95 -16.25 -6.30 1.98
C LEU A 95 -17.02 -7.21 1.02
N SER A 96 -16.98 -8.53 1.22
CA SER A 96 -17.74 -9.51 0.41
C SER A 96 -19.25 -9.41 0.63
N ALA A 97 -19.71 -9.15 1.86
CA ALA A 97 -21.12 -8.96 2.16
C ALA A 97 -21.76 -7.78 1.41
N ASP A 98 -20.97 -6.75 1.07
CA ASP A 98 -21.45 -5.60 0.28
C ASP A 98 -21.68 -5.95 -1.19
N SER A 99 -20.89 -6.86 -1.75
CA SER A 99 -21.03 -7.27 -3.16
C SER A 99 -22.31 -8.09 -3.38
N ASP A 100 -22.73 -8.87 -2.39
CA ASP A 100 -23.99 -9.63 -2.45
C ASP A 100 -25.21 -8.73 -2.37
N ASN A 101 -25.16 -7.71 -1.49
CA ASN A 101 -26.28 -6.76 -1.32
C ASN A 101 -26.47 -5.86 -2.56
N SER A 102 -25.39 -5.59 -3.30
CA SER A 102 -25.45 -4.82 -4.57
C SER A 102 -25.97 -5.64 -5.75
N ARG A 103 -25.87 -6.98 -5.73
CA ARG A 103 -26.40 -7.89 -6.75
C ARG A 103 -27.89 -8.18 -6.55
N SER A 104 -28.36 -8.23 -5.30
CA SER A 104 -29.78 -8.49 -4.98
C SER A 104 -30.71 -7.27 -5.20
N GLY A 105 -30.16 -6.05 -5.29
CA GLY A 105 -30.94 -4.81 -5.50
C GLY A 105 -31.35 -4.50 -6.95
N LYS A 106 -31.12 -5.39 -7.92
CA LYS A 106 -31.46 -5.19 -9.35
C LYS A 106 -32.66 -5.99 -9.87
N ILE A 107 -33.43 -6.63 -9.00
CA ILE A 107 -34.69 -7.28 -9.40
C ILE A 107 -35.78 -6.71 -8.49
N ASP A 108 -36.46 -5.68 -8.97
CA ASP A 108 -37.91 -5.42 -8.80
C ASP A 108 -38.24 -3.97 -9.18
N SER A 109 -38.51 -3.77 -10.46
CA SER A 109 -39.42 -2.73 -10.93
C SER A 109 -40.03 -3.22 -12.24
N HIS A 110 -41.08 -4.04 -12.13
CA HIS A 110 -42.28 -3.92 -12.97
C HIS A 110 -43.34 -4.93 -12.59
N ASP A 111 -44.56 -4.40 -12.54
CA ASP A 111 -45.90 -5.01 -12.54
C ASP A 111 -46.52 -5.33 -11.17
N ARG A 112 -47.29 -4.31 -10.77
CA ARG A 112 -48.56 -4.54 -10.04
C ARG A 112 -49.66 -4.56 -11.10
N ASP A 113 -50.34 -5.72 -11.27
CA ASP A 113 -51.77 -5.74 -11.39
C ASP A 113 -52.36 -7.17 -11.22
N SER A 114 -53.25 -7.21 -10.25
CA SER A 114 -54.51 -7.96 -10.11
C SER A 114 -54.62 -9.48 -10.32
N LYS A 115 -55.13 -10.08 -9.29
CA LYS A 115 -56.29 -10.95 -9.10
C LYS A 115 -56.04 -12.29 -8.43
N SER A 116 -56.72 -12.33 -7.26
CA SER A 116 -57.29 -13.44 -6.47
C SER A 116 -57.40 -14.82 -7.13
N SER A 117 -57.08 -15.89 -6.43
CA SER A 117 -57.99 -16.84 -5.78
C SER A 117 -57.32 -18.19 -5.49
N ASP A 118 -57.52 -18.62 -4.24
CA ASP A 118 -57.79 -20.00 -3.78
C ASP A 118 -56.72 -21.12 -3.79
N LEU A 119 -56.35 -21.49 -2.57
CA LEU A 119 -56.29 -22.84 -1.97
C LEU A 119 -55.49 -23.97 -2.66
N LYS A 120 -54.42 -24.43 -2.06
CA LYS A 120 -54.38 -25.71 -1.33
C LYS A 120 -53.02 -25.98 -0.70
N CYS A 121 -53.13 -26.34 0.57
CA CYS A 121 -52.06 -26.89 1.39
C CYS A 121 -51.65 -28.28 0.85
N GLN A 122 -50.35 -28.49 0.60
CA GLN A 122 -49.74 -29.83 0.65
C GLN A 122 -48.37 -29.72 1.26
N SER A 123 -48.20 -30.44 2.36
CA SER A 123 -46.98 -30.68 3.07
C SER A 123 -46.02 -31.53 2.21
N GLY A 124 -44.85 -31.02 1.96
CA GLY A 124 -43.75 -31.76 1.39
C GLY A 124 -42.43 -31.23 2.00
N SER A 125 -41.90 -32.00 2.94
CA SER A 125 -40.56 -31.78 3.48
C SER A 125 -39.51 -32.13 2.42
N GLU A 126 -38.98 -31.12 1.76
CA GLU A 126 -37.72 -31.23 1.02
C GLU A 126 -36.66 -30.39 1.70
N SER A 127 -35.70 -31.08 2.28
CA SER A 127 -34.47 -30.51 2.79
C SER A 127 -33.71 -29.90 1.60
N ALA A 128 -33.85 -28.59 1.42
CA ALA A 128 -32.99 -27.84 0.52
C ALA A 128 -31.59 -27.75 1.14
N ASN A 129 -30.68 -28.61 0.69
CA ASN A 129 -29.26 -28.37 0.79
C ASN A 129 -28.95 -27.11 -0.04
N ALA A 130 -29.02 -25.95 0.61
CA ALA A 130 -28.40 -24.75 0.09
C ALA A 130 -26.89 -24.99 0.16
N SER A 131 -26.29 -25.35 -0.97
CA SER A 131 -24.86 -25.26 -1.15
C SER A 131 -24.50 -23.77 -1.02
N GLU A 132 -24.02 -23.38 0.17
CA GLU A 132 -23.33 -22.09 0.34
C GLU A 132 -22.18 -22.08 -0.67
N SER A 133 -22.37 -21.41 -1.78
CA SER A 133 -21.29 -21.12 -2.72
C SER A 133 -20.33 -20.18 -2.00
N THR A 134 -19.24 -20.73 -1.47
CA THR A 134 -18.16 -19.96 -0.86
C THR A 134 -17.60 -19.01 -1.92
N ILE A 135 -17.97 -17.72 -1.85
CA ILE A 135 -17.42 -16.69 -2.73
C ILE A 135 -15.91 -16.63 -2.47
N THR A 136 -15.14 -16.89 -3.51
CA THR A 136 -13.67 -16.81 -3.40
C THR A 136 -13.22 -15.34 -3.36
N ARG A 137 -12.02 -15.08 -2.81
CA ARG A 137 -11.42 -13.74 -2.78
C ARG A 137 -11.36 -13.09 -4.18
N ALA A 138 -11.10 -13.89 -5.20
CA ALA A 138 -11.05 -13.45 -6.60
C ALA A 138 -12.43 -13.01 -7.16
N ASP A 139 -13.51 -13.63 -6.68
CA ASP A 139 -14.87 -13.32 -7.15
C ASP A 139 -15.39 -12.00 -6.60
N ALA A 140 -15.04 -11.68 -5.34
CA ALA A 140 -15.49 -10.45 -4.67
C ALA A 140 -14.67 -9.22 -5.09
N PHE A 141 -13.34 -9.41 -5.25
CA PHE A 141 -12.39 -8.37 -5.64
C PHE A 141 -11.37 -8.95 -6.61
N PRO A 142 -11.60 -8.89 -7.93
CA PRO A 142 -10.77 -9.56 -8.94
C PRO A 142 -9.28 -9.15 -8.95
N SER A 143 -8.93 -8.05 -8.27
CA SER A 143 -7.56 -7.56 -8.14
C SER A 143 -7.16 -7.38 -6.66
N TYR A 144 -7.65 -8.26 -5.78
CA TYR A 144 -7.28 -8.27 -4.37
C TYR A 144 -6.22 -9.33 -4.09
N GLU A 145 -5.14 -8.93 -3.44
CA GLU A 145 -4.06 -9.81 -3.00
C GLU A 145 -3.67 -9.47 -1.55
N TYR A 146 -3.54 -10.52 -0.72
CA TYR A 146 -3.01 -10.39 0.64
C TYR A 146 -1.66 -11.11 0.76
N HIS A 147 -0.65 -10.37 1.17
CA HIS A 147 0.72 -10.83 1.38
C HIS A 147 0.96 -10.97 2.89
N ALA A 148 0.69 -12.16 3.42
CA ALA A 148 0.70 -12.44 4.87
C ALA A 148 2.06 -12.11 5.51
N LEU A 149 3.17 -12.46 4.85
CA LEU A 149 4.52 -12.22 5.36
C LEU A 149 4.82 -10.73 5.57
N ALA A 150 4.35 -9.88 4.67
CA ALA A 150 4.50 -8.42 4.75
C ALA A 150 3.40 -7.74 5.58
N GLY A 151 2.31 -8.45 5.88
CA GLY A 151 1.10 -7.86 6.45
C GLY A 151 0.49 -6.77 5.56
N ILE A 152 0.50 -7.00 4.23
CA ILE A 152 0.01 -6.03 3.24
C ILE A 152 -1.17 -6.61 2.47
N ALA A 153 -2.21 -5.80 2.30
CA ALA A 153 -3.26 -6.05 1.32
C ALA A 153 -3.19 -5.02 0.18
N VAL A 154 -3.29 -5.50 -1.05
CA VAL A 154 -3.31 -4.72 -2.28
C VAL A 154 -4.66 -4.85 -2.95
N PHE A 155 -5.32 -3.74 -3.22
CA PHE A 155 -6.53 -3.65 -4.04
C PHE A 155 -6.18 -2.96 -5.36
N GLY A 156 -6.75 -3.44 -6.47
CA GLY A 156 -6.53 -2.87 -7.80
C GLY A 156 -5.18 -3.19 -8.43
N GLY A 157 -4.47 -4.18 -7.86
CA GLY A 157 -3.24 -4.76 -8.39
C GLY A 157 -2.01 -3.85 -8.34
N ILE A 158 -0.87 -4.44 -8.65
CA ILE A 158 0.43 -3.77 -8.77
C ILE A 158 0.59 -3.26 -10.21
N PRO A 159 0.93 -1.98 -10.44
CA PRO A 159 1.11 -1.44 -11.77
C PRO A 159 2.38 -1.97 -12.45
N ALA A 160 2.43 -1.88 -13.78
CA ALA A 160 3.69 -2.07 -14.49
C ALA A 160 4.74 -1.04 -14.01
N PRO A 161 6.02 -1.44 -13.87
CA PRO A 161 7.08 -0.52 -13.46
C PRO A 161 7.23 0.65 -14.43
N ASN A 162 7.39 1.87 -13.89
CA ASN A 162 7.57 3.10 -14.64
C ASN A 162 8.65 4.04 -14.06
N GLY A 163 9.45 3.54 -13.10
CA GLY A 163 10.65 4.23 -12.60
C GLY A 163 11.84 4.11 -13.54
N ILE A 164 12.88 4.93 -13.32
CA ILE A 164 14.09 5.03 -14.17
C ILE A 164 15.03 3.83 -14.04
N GLY A 165 14.97 3.09 -12.93
CA GLY A 165 15.87 1.98 -12.66
C GLY A 165 15.26 0.91 -11.79
N THR A 166 16.10 0.20 -11.05
CA THR A 166 15.69 -0.90 -10.15
C THR A 166 15.98 -0.53 -8.70
N VAL A 167 15.02 -0.72 -7.84
CA VAL A 167 15.18 -0.68 -6.38
C VAL A 167 15.69 -2.03 -5.92
N LEU A 168 16.85 -2.08 -5.27
CA LEU A 168 17.36 -3.30 -4.64
C LEU A 168 16.91 -3.34 -3.18
N VAL A 169 16.32 -4.45 -2.74
CA VAL A 169 15.95 -4.69 -1.33
C VAL A 169 16.79 -5.85 -0.80
N ALA A 170 17.66 -5.56 0.18
CA ALA A 170 18.57 -6.54 0.76
C ALA A 170 18.32 -6.74 2.26
N THR A 171 18.37 -8.01 2.75
CA THR A 171 18.23 -8.32 4.17
C THR A 171 19.48 -8.94 4.76
N GLY A 172 19.74 -8.62 6.06
CA GLY A 172 20.78 -9.28 6.85
C GLY A 172 20.47 -10.75 7.12
N GLY A 173 19.25 -11.04 7.57
CA GLY A 173 18.79 -12.38 7.86
C GLY A 173 17.39 -12.66 7.34
N THR A 174 16.97 -13.93 7.46
CA THR A 174 15.60 -14.36 7.08
C THR A 174 14.53 -13.75 7.98
N SER A 175 14.85 -13.44 9.23
CA SER A 175 13.92 -12.80 10.16
C SER A 175 13.60 -11.34 9.79
N ASP A 176 14.41 -10.71 8.94
CA ASP A 176 14.19 -9.34 8.44
C ASP A 176 13.25 -9.31 7.23
N ILE A 177 12.95 -10.47 6.63
CA ILE A 177 12.15 -10.57 5.38
C ILE A 177 10.75 -9.92 5.50
N PRO A 178 10.00 -10.01 6.62
CA PRO A 178 8.71 -9.33 6.71
C PRO A 178 8.79 -7.82 6.48
N VAL A 179 9.80 -7.16 7.01
CA VAL A 179 10.05 -5.72 6.81
C VAL A 179 10.51 -5.44 5.38
N ALA A 180 11.29 -6.36 4.80
CA ALA A 180 11.77 -6.27 3.43
C ALA A 180 10.64 -6.42 2.41
N GLU A 181 9.72 -7.35 2.63
CA GLU A 181 8.55 -7.50 1.76
C GLU A 181 7.59 -6.31 1.90
N GLU A 182 7.45 -5.73 3.10
CA GLU A 182 6.71 -4.46 3.24
C GLU A 182 7.32 -3.35 2.39
N ALA A 183 8.65 -3.23 2.37
CA ALA A 183 9.36 -2.24 1.56
C ALA A 183 9.25 -2.53 0.06
N ALA A 184 9.47 -3.79 -0.34
CA ALA A 184 9.43 -4.23 -1.73
C ALA A 184 8.04 -4.03 -2.35
N LEU A 185 7.00 -4.55 -1.70
CA LEU A 185 5.61 -4.42 -2.17
C LEU A 185 5.15 -2.97 -2.20
N THR A 186 5.59 -2.15 -1.24
CA THR A 186 5.30 -0.70 -1.27
C THR A 186 5.92 -0.05 -2.50
N ALA A 187 7.19 -0.32 -2.80
CA ALA A 187 7.87 0.23 -3.96
C ALA A 187 7.25 -0.26 -5.29
N GLU A 188 6.88 -1.54 -5.39
CA GLU A 188 6.19 -2.12 -6.55
C GLU A 188 4.79 -1.53 -6.75
N PHE A 189 4.00 -1.41 -5.67
CA PHE A 189 2.68 -0.78 -5.71
C PHE A 189 2.73 0.67 -6.22
N LEU A 190 3.83 1.36 -5.95
CA LEU A 190 4.07 2.73 -6.39
C LEU A 190 4.70 2.82 -7.79
N GLY A 191 5.02 1.69 -8.44
CA GLY A 191 5.49 1.64 -9.82
C GLY A 191 7.00 1.47 -9.98
N SER A 192 7.73 1.05 -8.96
CA SER A 192 9.15 0.71 -9.08
C SER A 192 9.35 -0.75 -9.47
N LYS A 193 10.36 -1.03 -10.28
CA LYS A 193 10.90 -2.38 -10.44
C LYS A 193 11.75 -2.71 -9.22
N VAL A 194 11.51 -3.86 -8.59
CA VAL A 194 12.23 -4.30 -7.38
C VAL A 194 13.01 -5.58 -7.64
N ASN A 195 14.26 -5.62 -7.15
CA ASN A 195 15.08 -6.82 -7.05
C ASN A 195 15.27 -7.18 -5.56
N ARG A 196 15.04 -8.44 -5.19
CA ARG A 196 15.10 -8.95 -3.81
C ARG A 196 16.36 -9.77 -3.62
N VAL A 197 17.19 -9.42 -2.62
CA VAL A 197 18.45 -10.09 -2.26
C VAL A 197 18.40 -10.38 -0.76
N TYR A 198 17.96 -11.56 -0.37
CA TYR A 198 17.69 -11.89 1.02
C TYR A 198 18.77 -12.78 1.63
N ASP A 199 18.90 -12.67 2.98
CA ASP A 199 19.82 -13.46 3.81
C ASP A 199 21.30 -13.30 3.42
N VAL A 200 21.73 -12.06 3.19
CA VAL A 200 23.12 -11.69 2.82
C VAL A 200 23.85 -10.98 3.96
N GLY A 201 23.60 -11.39 5.21
CA GLY A 201 24.19 -10.79 6.40
C GLY A 201 25.71 -10.86 6.43
N VAL A 202 26.30 -9.88 7.12
CA VAL A 202 27.75 -9.65 7.18
C VAL A 202 28.54 -10.78 7.85
N ALA A 203 27.90 -11.62 8.67
CA ALA A 203 28.52 -12.82 9.23
C ALA A 203 28.91 -13.85 8.17
N GLY A 204 28.41 -13.70 6.92
CA GLY A 204 28.77 -14.53 5.80
C GLY A 204 28.86 -13.72 4.51
N LEU A 205 29.84 -12.83 4.39
CA LEU A 205 30.04 -11.93 3.24
C LEU A 205 30.04 -12.65 1.90
N HIS A 206 30.46 -13.92 1.85
CA HIS A 206 30.41 -14.73 0.63
C HIS A 206 29.00 -14.88 0.05
N ARG A 207 27.94 -14.65 0.84
CA ARG A 207 26.55 -14.63 0.36
C ARG A 207 26.19 -13.31 -0.34
N LEU A 208 26.84 -12.20 0.06
CA LEU A 208 26.63 -10.88 -0.55
C LEU A 208 27.44 -10.71 -1.83
N LEU A 209 28.66 -11.25 -1.89
CA LEU A 209 29.57 -11.05 -3.02
C LEU A 209 29.02 -11.42 -4.41
N PRO A 210 28.21 -12.49 -4.59
CA PRO A 210 27.59 -12.79 -5.87
C PRO A 210 26.66 -11.69 -6.38
N HIS A 211 26.12 -10.83 -5.50
CA HIS A 211 25.17 -9.77 -5.79
C HIS A 211 25.81 -8.40 -6.05
N ILE A 212 27.15 -8.30 -6.20
CA ILE A 212 27.84 -7.04 -6.47
C ILE A 212 27.30 -6.34 -7.72
N ARG A 213 26.94 -7.10 -8.75
CA ARG A 213 26.39 -6.53 -9.99
C ARG A 213 25.00 -5.96 -9.76
N ASP A 214 24.18 -6.60 -8.95
CA ASP A 214 22.84 -6.11 -8.57
C ASP A 214 22.97 -4.81 -7.77
N ILE A 215 23.93 -4.73 -6.83
CA ILE A 215 24.25 -3.54 -6.04
C ILE A 215 24.68 -2.39 -6.95
N ALA A 216 25.64 -2.64 -7.86
CA ALA A 216 26.18 -1.61 -8.75
C ALA A 216 25.18 -1.12 -9.81
N SER A 217 24.16 -1.90 -10.17
CA SER A 217 23.14 -1.53 -11.16
C SER A 217 21.86 -0.92 -10.55
N ALA A 218 21.75 -0.87 -9.22
CA ALA A 218 20.58 -0.35 -8.54
C ALA A 218 20.53 1.19 -8.63
N SER A 219 19.34 1.76 -8.79
CA SER A 219 19.12 3.22 -8.69
C SER A 219 18.99 3.70 -7.24
N VAL A 220 18.60 2.81 -6.35
CA VAL A 220 18.52 3.01 -4.92
C VAL A 220 18.47 1.65 -4.21
N ILE A 221 19.08 1.55 -3.04
CA ILE A 221 19.12 0.31 -2.26
C ILE A 221 18.41 0.50 -0.92
N ILE A 222 17.60 -0.48 -0.53
CA ILE A 222 17.02 -0.59 0.81
C ILE A 222 17.79 -1.71 1.53
N ALA A 223 18.59 -1.36 2.53
CA ALA A 223 19.37 -2.30 3.33
C ALA A 223 18.70 -2.49 4.69
N ILE A 224 18.22 -3.71 4.96
CA ILE A 224 17.37 -4.02 6.11
C ILE A 224 18.10 -5.03 7.01
N ALA A 225 18.32 -4.67 8.27
CA ALA A 225 19.01 -5.53 9.20
C ALA A 225 18.64 -5.23 10.65
N GLY A 226 18.51 -6.29 11.46
CA GLY A 226 18.47 -6.22 12.90
C GLY A 226 19.86 -6.33 13.53
N MET A 227 19.93 -6.86 14.74
CA MET A 227 21.16 -7.04 15.53
C MET A 227 21.99 -5.75 15.65
N GLU A 228 23.17 -5.70 15.00
CA GLU A 228 24.08 -4.55 14.96
C GLU A 228 23.93 -3.68 13.69
N GLY A 229 23.08 -4.08 12.74
CA GLY A 229 22.79 -3.29 11.56
C GLY A 229 23.94 -3.08 10.55
N ALA A 230 25.00 -3.86 10.62
CA ALA A 230 26.24 -3.65 9.88
C ALA A 230 26.09 -3.80 8.36
N LEU A 231 25.08 -4.53 7.87
CA LEU A 231 24.83 -4.73 6.43
C LEU A 231 24.70 -3.39 5.69
N ALA A 232 24.04 -2.40 6.30
CA ALA A 232 23.86 -1.08 5.68
C ALA A 232 25.17 -0.38 5.38
N SER A 233 26.16 -0.47 6.29
CA SER A 233 27.50 0.11 6.07
C SER A 233 28.28 -0.64 5.02
N VAL A 234 28.19 -1.97 4.95
CA VAL A 234 28.86 -2.79 3.94
C VAL A 234 28.31 -2.49 2.54
N ILE A 235 26.99 -2.49 2.39
CA ILE A 235 26.33 -2.15 1.14
C ILE A 235 26.64 -0.71 0.75
N GLY A 236 26.60 0.24 1.69
CA GLY A 236 26.93 1.65 1.44
C GLY A 236 28.38 1.87 0.96
N GLY A 237 29.32 0.97 1.35
CA GLY A 237 30.70 0.98 0.83
C GLY A 237 30.87 0.37 -0.56
N LEU A 238 29.85 -0.34 -1.07
CA LEU A 238 29.86 -1.01 -2.37
C LEU A 238 28.97 -0.30 -3.42
N ALA A 239 28.00 0.51 -2.95
CA ALA A 239 27.01 1.16 -3.80
C ALA A 239 27.48 2.55 -4.23
N ASP A 240 27.15 2.94 -5.47
CA ASP A 240 27.29 4.29 -6.00
C ASP A 240 25.97 5.08 -6.01
N CYS A 241 24.90 4.46 -5.51
CA CYS A 241 23.57 5.06 -5.41
C CYS A 241 23.15 5.28 -3.93
N PRO A 242 22.07 6.04 -3.66
CA PRO A 242 21.56 6.23 -2.30
C PRO A 242 21.19 4.90 -1.62
N VAL A 243 21.56 4.75 -0.34
CA VAL A 243 21.21 3.61 0.49
C VAL A 243 20.27 4.04 1.60
N ILE A 244 19.10 3.41 1.67
CA ILE A 244 18.12 3.59 2.73
C ILE A 244 18.27 2.44 3.71
N ALA A 245 18.79 2.72 4.89
CA ALA A 245 18.99 1.74 5.96
C ALA A 245 17.72 1.62 6.81
N VAL A 246 17.25 0.40 6.99
CA VAL A 246 16.08 0.07 7.80
C VAL A 246 16.54 -0.82 8.97
N PRO A 247 16.66 -0.27 10.18
CA PRO A 247 16.87 -1.10 11.35
C PRO A 247 15.62 -1.92 11.63
N THR A 248 15.78 -3.19 12.03
CA THR A 248 14.65 -4.01 12.46
C THR A 248 14.70 -4.28 13.95
N SER A 249 13.54 -4.59 14.54
CA SER A 249 13.42 -5.03 15.93
C SER A 249 13.97 -6.46 16.18
N VAL A 250 14.44 -7.11 15.11
CA VAL A 250 15.04 -8.44 15.17
C VAL A 250 16.33 -8.41 15.97
N GLY A 251 16.38 -9.19 17.03
CA GLY A 251 17.54 -9.28 17.91
C GLY A 251 17.18 -9.75 19.30
N TYR A 252 18.19 -9.82 20.18
CA TYR A 252 18.04 -10.20 21.57
C TYR A 252 19.02 -9.43 22.46
N GLY A 253 18.84 -9.52 23.78
CA GLY A 253 19.74 -8.89 24.74
C GLY A 253 19.90 -7.39 24.52
N ALA A 254 21.09 -6.93 24.22
CA ALA A 254 21.43 -5.51 24.04
C ALA A 254 20.95 -4.90 22.71
N SER A 255 20.17 -5.62 21.91
CA SER A 255 19.55 -5.06 20.70
C SER A 255 18.46 -4.03 21.04
N PHE A 256 17.86 -4.12 22.24
CA PHE A 256 16.79 -3.22 22.73
C PHE A 256 15.70 -2.98 21.70
N GLY A 257 15.19 -4.05 21.05
CA GLY A 257 14.11 -3.92 20.05
C GLY A 257 14.50 -3.11 18.81
N GLY A 258 15.77 -3.17 18.40
CA GLY A 258 16.28 -2.51 17.19
C GLY A 258 17.02 -1.19 17.43
N ILE A 259 17.10 -0.71 18.68
CA ILE A 259 17.84 0.55 18.99
C ILE A 259 19.33 0.40 18.67
N SER A 260 19.93 -0.77 18.93
CA SER A 260 21.33 -1.02 18.59
C SER A 260 21.58 -0.89 17.09
N ALA A 261 20.74 -1.51 16.26
CA ALA A 261 20.80 -1.39 14.81
C ALA A 261 20.59 0.05 14.35
N LEU A 262 19.61 0.76 14.91
CA LEU A 262 19.33 2.16 14.59
C LEU A 262 20.54 3.06 14.87
N LEU A 263 21.13 2.96 16.05
CA LEU A 263 22.29 3.78 16.43
C LEU A 263 23.53 3.43 15.59
N SER A 264 23.73 2.16 15.27
CA SER A 264 24.82 1.72 14.39
C SER A 264 24.66 2.29 12.99
N MET A 265 23.47 2.21 12.40
CA MET A 265 23.18 2.75 11.07
C MET A 265 23.31 4.28 11.01
N LEU A 266 22.85 5.01 12.06
CA LEU A 266 23.02 6.46 12.17
C LEU A 266 24.49 6.89 12.28
N ASN A 267 25.36 6.03 12.79
CA ASN A 267 26.80 6.25 12.92
C ASN A 267 27.61 5.57 11.80
N SER A 268 26.96 5.19 10.70
CA SER A 268 27.63 4.58 9.56
C SER A 268 28.69 5.52 8.98
N CYS A 269 29.92 5.01 8.76
CA CYS A 269 30.97 5.75 8.05
C CYS A 269 30.80 5.73 6.53
N ALA A 270 29.88 4.91 6.00
CA ALA A 270 29.59 4.88 4.56
C ALA A 270 28.76 6.12 4.17
N SER A 271 29.30 6.93 3.27
CA SER A 271 28.61 8.11 2.77
C SER A 271 27.38 7.70 1.92
N GLY A 272 26.29 8.47 1.99
CA GLY A 272 25.07 8.20 1.22
C GLY A 272 24.08 7.25 1.89
N VAL A 273 24.35 6.78 3.11
CA VAL A 273 23.40 6.01 3.94
C VAL A 273 22.47 6.95 4.66
N SER A 274 21.17 6.79 4.44
CA SER A 274 20.09 7.50 5.14
C SER A 274 19.26 6.49 5.93
N VAL A 275 18.88 6.82 7.17
CA VAL A 275 18.23 5.87 8.07
C VAL A 275 16.76 6.23 8.27
N VAL A 276 15.88 5.23 8.17
CA VAL A 276 14.47 5.35 8.55
C VAL A 276 14.23 4.76 9.95
N ASN A 277 13.01 4.87 10.46
CA ASN A 277 12.68 4.32 11.78
C ASN A 277 12.74 2.78 11.81
N ILE A 278 12.79 2.21 13.00
CA ILE A 278 12.77 0.75 13.23
C ILE A 278 11.52 0.13 12.59
N ASP A 279 11.70 -0.99 11.89
CA ASP A 279 10.66 -1.76 11.20
C ASP A 279 9.85 -0.94 10.17
N ASN A 280 10.36 0.18 9.68
CA ASN A 280 9.64 1.05 8.74
C ASN A 280 9.91 0.66 7.28
N GLY A 281 9.50 -0.54 6.89
CA GLY A 281 9.58 -1.03 5.51
C GLY A 281 8.78 -0.15 4.55
N PHE A 282 7.55 0.22 4.93
CA PHE A 282 6.70 1.12 4.14
C PHE A 282 7.40 2.45 3.83
N GLY A 283 7.95 3.12 4.85
CA GLY A 283 8.63 4.41 4.66
C GLY A 283 9.85 4.30 3.74
N ALA A 284 10.61 3.22 3.86
CA ALA A 284 11.76 2.94 2.99
C ALA A 284 11.34 2.69 1.54
N GLY A 285 10.33 1.84 1.32
CA GLY A 285 9.78 1.57 -0.02
C GLY A 285 9.21 2.81 -0.69
N PHE A 286 8.50 3.65 0.08
CA PHE A 286 7.96 4.93 -0.40
C PHE A 286 9.09 5.91 -0.80
N LEU A 287 10.12 6.05 0.05
CA LEU A 287 11.27 6.91 -0.22
C LEU A 287 12.06 6.42 -1.43
N ALA A 288 12.34 5.11 -1.50
CA ALA A 288 13.02 4.49 -2.63
C ALA A 288 12.26 4.70 -3.94
N ASN A 289 10.94 4.54 -3.94
CA ASN A 289 10.13 4.85 -5.11
C ASN A 289 10.28 6.32 -5.54
N ARG A 290 10.27 7.27 -4.61
CA ARG A 290 10.45 8.69 -4.94
C ARG A 290 11.82 8.96 -5.57
N ILE A 291 12.89 8.37 -5.05
CA ILE A 291 14.23 8.48 -5.63
C ILE A 291 14.24 7.89 -7.04
N ASN A 292 13.64 6.70 -7.22
CA ASN A 292 13.59 5.99 -8.50
C ASN A 292 12.73 6.70 -9.58
N HIS A 293 12.01 7.78 -9.23
CA HIS A 293 11.19 8.58 -10.16
C HIS A 293 11.65 10.04 -10.28
N MET A 294 12.80 10.41 -9.70
CA MET A 294 13.23 11.84 -9.66
C MET A 294 13.54 12.42 -11.04
N GLU A 295 14.11 11.65 -11.96
CA GLU A 295 14.42 12.14 -13.31
C GLU A 295 13.19 12.28 -14.21
N VAL A 296 12.21 11.39 -14.06
CA VAL A 296 10.95 11.43 -14.84
C VAL A 296 10.17 12.74 -14.61
N ARG A 297 10.43 13.45 -13.50
CA ARG A 297 9.79 14.74 -13.22
C ARG A 297 10.42 15.94 -13.91
N LYS A 298 11.68 15.84 -14.34
CA LYS A 298 12.38 16.96 -15.00
C LYS A 298 11.91 17.19 -16.43
N ASP A 299 11.45 16.14 -17.11
CA ASP A 299 11.02 16.21 -18.51
C ASP A 299 9.57 16.66 -18.69
N SER A 300 8.73 16.61 -17.63
CA SER A 300 7.31 16.98 -17.69
C SER A 300 7.00 18.44 -17.35
N ASP A 301 7.96 19.21 -16.78
CA ASP A 301 7.70 20.56 -16.25
C ASP A 301 8.30 21.72 -17.07
N HIS A 302 8.87 21.44 -18.28
CA HIS A 302 9.43 22.50 -19.12
C HIS A 302 8.60 22.83 -20.36
N THR A 303 7.27 22.63 -20.28
CA THR A 303 6.36 23.23 -21.25
C THR A 303 5.37 24.11 -20.50
N ILE A 304 5.82 25.32 -20.17
CA ILE A 304 4.98 26.49 -19.92
C ILE A 304 5.27 27.50 -21.01
#